data_1890d9ee5357d89e47f14fdb8cbbcccc
#
_entry.id   1890d9ee5357d89e47f14fdb8cbbcccc
#
_cell.length_a   1.000
_cell.length_b   1.000
_cell.length_c   1.000
_cell.angle_alpha   90.00
_cell.angle_beta   90.00
_cell.angle_gamma   90.00
#
_symmetry.space_group_name_H-M   'P 1'
#
loop_
_entity.id
_entity.type
_entity.pdbx_description
1 polymer ?
#
loop_
_entity_poly.entity_id
_entity_poly.type
_entity_poly.pdbx_seq_one_letter_code
_entity_poly.pdbx_strand_id
1 'polypeptide(L)'
;YKVNGEEKDLHYILKDKDNIFIEMPKTVEEFLKSFNDDNLLEHHHFHVFVNESKVEVYQGNIQVLLNGKVVNPKTFIYENDRLTIRYPEKITVKKLLQQLEKEYWLKIDVTFNGKPITLKQQRLVIKRNEETLDEDTILHHGDELTIVTNKVRPFIFQDVFRFTDIELNNVKGYEVLRNGQPANFHEQITDGDKLEIVLQ
;
A
#
# COMPACT_ATOMS: atom_id res chain seq x y z
N TYR A 1 -39.08 -19.62 16.92
CA TYR A 1 -39.37 -21.01 16.55
C TYR A 1 -40.80 -21.12 16.03
N LYS A 2 -41.04 -22.11 15.22
CA LYS A 2 -42.37 -22.38 14.67
C LYS A 2 -42.92 -23.68 15.25
N VAL A 3 -44.20 -23.69 15.56
CA VAL A 3 -44.91 -24.90 15.94
C VAL A 3 -46.02 -25.12 14.94
N ASN A 4 -46.04 -26.27 14.28
CA ASN A 4 -46.99 -26.62 13.21
C ASN A 4 -47.00 -25.56 12.05
N GLY A 5 -45.82 -24.94 11.79
CA GLY A 5 -45.67 -23.91 10.75
C GLY A 5 -45.98 -22.49 11.16
N GLU A 6 -46.47 -22.24 12.37
CA GLU A 6 -46.77 -20.91 12.92
C GLU A 6 -45.73 -20.44 13.94
N GLU A 7 -45.33 -19.18 13.89
CA GLU A 7 -44.43 -18.59 14.90
C GLU A 7 -45.13 -18.57 16.27
N LYS A 8 -44.42 -19.03 17.28
CA LYS A 8 -44.90 -19.04 18.68
C LYS A 8 -43.85 -18.38 19.57
N ASP A 9 -44.31 -17.76 20.66
CA ASP A 9 -43.47 -17.21 21.71
C ASP A 9 -42.98 -18.29 22.69
N LEU A 10 -42.00 -17.97 23.53
CA LEU A 10 -41.39 -18.92 24.47
C LEU A 10 -42.37 -19.40 25.58
N HIS A 11 -43.55 -18.80 25.71
CA HIS A 11 -44.58 -19.20 26.68
C HIS A 11 -45.60 -20.16 26.10
N TYR A 12 -45.51 -20.47 24.79
CA TYR A 12 -46.42 -21.45 24.18
C TYR A 12 -46.24 -22.81 24.81
N ILE A 13 -47.35 -23.38 25.28
CA ILE A 13 -47.38 -24.73 25.87
C ILE A 13 -47.51 -25.76 24.75
N LEU A 14 -46.46 -26.56 24.59
CA LEU A 14 -46.43 -27.65 23.61
C LEU A 14 -47.51 -28.70 23.89
N LYS A 15 -48.13 -29.16 22.83
CA LYS A 15 -49.15 -30.24 22.87
C LYS A 15 -48.56 -31.53 22.26
N ASP A 16 -49.22 -32.65 22.58
CA ASP A 16 -48.86 -33.93 21.96
C ASP A 16 -48.95 -33.84 20.42
N LYS A 17 -47.89 -34.34 19.74
CA LYS A 17 -47.70 -34.30 18.27
C LYS A 17 -47.45 -32.90 17.65
N ASP A 18 -47.16 -31.87 18.43
CA ASP A 18 -46.67 -30.62 17.84
C ASP A 18 -45.36 -30.84 17.11
N ASN A 19 -45.31 -30.30 15.90
CA ASN A 19 -44.06 -30.30 15.08
C ASN A 19 -43.32 -28.98 15.31
N ILE A 20 -42.13 -29.06 15.95
CA ILE A 20 -41.35 -27.90 16.32
C ILE A 20 -40.27 -27.71 15.29
N PHE A 21 -40.24 -26.53 14.68
CA PHE A 21 -39.15 -26.08 13.82
C PHE A 21 -38.39 -24.97 14.51
N ILE A 22 -37.08 -25.15 14.73
CA ILE A 22 -36.18 -24.12 15.29
C ILE A 22 -35.23 -23.69 14.19
N GLU A 23 -35.35 -22.44 13.80
CA GLU A 23 -34.39 -21.86 12.88
C GLU A 23 -33.15 -21.43 13.68
N MET A 24 -32.03 -22.09 13.41
CA MET A 24 -30.78 -21.75 14.07
C MET A 24 -30.13 -20.56 13.35
N PRO A 25 -29.62 -19.58 14.07
CA PRO A 25 -28.87 -18.50 13.44
C PRO A 25 -27.63 -19.07 12.75
N LYS A 26 -27.37 -18.59 11.53
CA LYS A 26 -26.15 -18.95 10.79
C LYS A 26 -24.94 -18.19 11.35
N THR A 27 -23.78 -18.82 11.28
CA THR A 27 -22.52 -18.11 11.51
C THR A 27 -22.15 -17.27 10.27
N VAL A 28 -21.25 -16.29 10.45
CA VAL A 28 -20.69 -15.51 9.35
C VAL A 28 -20.12 -16.42 8.27
N GLU A 29 -19.40 -17.48 8.67
CA GLU A 29 -18.80 -18.45 7.73
C GLU A 29 -19.88 -19.20 6.93
N GLU A 30 -20.90 -19.75 7.59
CA GLU A 30 -22.00 -20.46 6.92
C GLU A 30 -22.80 -19.54 6.02
N PHE A 31 -23.00 -18.28 6.41
CA PHE A 31 -23.68 -17.29 5.60
C PHE A 31 -22.87 -16.98 4.32
N LEU A 32 -21.57 -16.72 4.45
CA LEU A 32 -20.70 -16.43 3.30
C LEU A 32 -20.60 -17.62 2.33
N LYS A 33 -20.47 -18.85 2.82
CA LYS A 33 -20.49 -20.07 2.01
C LYS A 33 -21.80 -20.23 1.21
N SER A 34 -22.93 -19.73 1.72
CA SER A 34 -24.21 -19.78 0.99
C SER A 34 -24.26 -18.93 -0.28
N PHE A 35 -23.30 -18.01 -0.48
CA PHE A 35 -23.15 -17.20 -1.71
C PHE A 35 -22.17 -17.80 -2.73
N ASN A 36 -21.78 -19.07 -2.59
CA ASN A 36 -20.79 -19.76 -3.44
C ASN A 36 -19.40 -19.08 -3.46
N ASP A 37 -19.05 -18.36 -2.42
CA ASP A 37 -17.74 -17.70 -2.29
C ASP A 37 -16.92 -18.44 -1.20
N ASP A 38 -16.70 -19.74 -1.44
CA ASP A 38 -16.00 -20.64 -0.53
C ASP A 38 -14.57 -20.16 -0.20
N ASN A 39 -14.01 -19.29 -1.05
CA ASN A 39 -12.64 -18.80 -0.92
C ASN A 39 -12.57 -17.43 -0.21
N LEU A 40 -13.68 -16.83 0.17
CA LEU A 40 -13.71 -15.46 0.70
C LEU A 40 -12.95 -15.30 2.02
N LEU A 41 -12.88 -16.38 2.82
CA LEU A 41 -12.17 -16.42 4.10
C LEU A 41 -10.82 -17.13 4.03
N GLU A 42 -10.46 -17.70 2.88
CA GLU A 42 -9.16 -18.33 2.71
C GLU A 42 -8.06 -17.27 2.55
N HIS A 43 -6.87 -17.61 3.06
CA HIS A 43 -5.69 -16.78 2.85
C HIS A 43 -5.31 -16.81 1.38
N HIS A 44 -5.57 -15.73 0.65
CA HIS A 44 -5.11 -15.63 -0.72
C HIS A 44 -3.59 -15.49 -0.73
N HIS A 45 -2.91 -16.55 -1.12
CA HIS A 45 -1.47 -16.55 -1.38
C HIS A 45 -1.21 -15.71 -2.64
N PHE A 46 -0.91 -14.45 -2.46
CA PHE A 46 -0.49 -13.59 -3.54
C PHE A 46 1.00 -13.79 -3.79
N HIS A 47 1.37 -14.12 -5.02
CA HIS A 47 2.77 -14.19 -5.41
C HIS A 47 3.00 -13.54 -6.77
N VAL A 48 4.23 -13.11 -6.98
CA VAL A 48 4.76 -12.63 -8.26
C VAL A 48 6.10 -13.34 -8.51
N PHE A 49 6.58 -13.29 -9.74
CA PHE A 49 7.93 -13.73 -10.07
C PHE A 49 8.81 -12.49 -10.24
N VAL A 50 9.90 -12.43 -9.50
CA VAL A 50 10.89 -11.36 -9.58
C VAL A 50 12.21 -11.96 -10.07
N ASN A 51 12.66 -11.55 -11.26
CA ASN A 51 13.83 -12.13 -11.91
C ASN A 51 13.79 -13.67 -11.87
N GLU A 52 12.68 -14.24 -12.34
CA GLU A 52 12.37 -15.67 -12.39
C GLU A 52 12.19 -16.37 -11.03
N SER A 53 12.39 -15.69 -9.93
CA SER A 53 12.20 -16.22 -8.58
C SER A 53 10.81 -15.94 -8.05
N LYS A 54 10.10 -16.95 -7.55
CA LYS A 54 8.79 -16.79 -6.92
C LYS A 54 8.95 -16.02 -5.61
N VAL A 55 8.19 -14.93 -5.49
CA VAL A 55 8.11 -14.10 -4.29
C VAL A 55 6.68 -14.07 -3.80
N GLU A 56 6.45 -14.56 -2.59
CA GLU A 56 5.15 -14.43 -1.94
C GLU A 56 5.03 -13.05 -1.29
N VAL A 57 3.92 -12.36 -1.55
CA VAL A 57 3.66 -11.01 -1.04
C VAL A 57 2.48 -11.07 -0.09
N TYR A 58 2.69 -10.57 1.12
CA TYR A 58 1.63 -10.50 2.11
C TYR A 58 0.64 -9.39 1.77
N GLN A 59 -0.59 -9.79 1.42
CA GLN A 59 -1.65 -8.85 1.05
C GLN A 59 -2.47 -8.39 2.26
N GLY A 60 -2.45 -9.11 3.35
CA GLY A 60 -3.35 -8.94 4.49
C GLY A 60 -4.57 -9.86 4.37
N ASN A 61 -5.41 -9.85 5.40
CA ASN A 61 -6.59 -10.69 5.46
C ASN A 61 -7.86 -9.90 5.12
N ILE A 62 -8.83 -10.58 4.53
CA ILE A 62 -10.19 -10.08 4.45
C ILE A 62 -10.73 -9.93 5.88
N GLN A 63 -11.35 -8.79 6.16
CA GLN A 63 -12.01 -8.54 7.43
C GLN A 63 -13.52 -8.57 7.24
N VAL A 64 -14.20 -9.33 8.08
CA VAL A 64 -15.66 -9.31 8.14
C VAL A 64 -16.09 -8.47 9.32
N LEU A 65 -16.94 -7.50 9.05
CA LEU A 65 -17.51 -6.62 10.07
C LEU A 65 -18.99 -6.91 10.21
N LEU A 66 -19.42 -7.10 11.44
CA LEU A 66 -20.83 -7.18 11.82
C LEU A 66 -21.19 -5.92 12.61
N ASN A 67 -22.17 -5.15 12.11
CA ASN A 67 -22.57 -3.88 12.71
C ASN A 67 -21.38 -2.91 12.93
N GLY A 68 -20.43 -2.90 11.98
CA GLY A 68 -19.25 -2.04 12.02
C GLY A 68 -18.07 -2.53 12.89
N LYS A 69 -18.19 -3.69 13.54
CA LYS A 69 -17.13 -4.29 14.35
C LYS A 69 -16.56 -5.53 13.66
N VAL A 70 -15.24 -5.66 13.66
CA VAL A 70 -14.56 -6.87 13.14
C VAL A 70 -14.95 -8.06 14.00
N VAL A 71 -15.37 -9.14 13.36
CA VAL A 71 -15.86 -10.35 14.02
C VAL A 71 -15.14 -11.60 13.53
N ASN A 72 -15.21 -12.65 14.33
CA ASN A 72 -14.72 -13.97 13.97
C ASN A 72 -15.71 -14.66 13.01
N PRO A 73 -15.25 -15.47 12.04
CA PRO A 73 -16.11 -16.24 11.14
C PRO A 73 -17.18 -17.11 11.84
N LYS A 74 -16.92 -17.55 13.06
CA LYS A 74 -17.87 -18.35 13.89
C LYS A 74 -18.90 -17.49 14.64
N THR A 75 -18.88 -16.16 14.49
CA THR A 75 -19.88 -15.28 15.10
C THR A 75 -21.23 -15.52 14.45
N PHE A 76 -22.28 -15.64 15.26
CA PHE A 76 -23.66 -15.78 14.77
C PHE A 76 -24.18 -14.47 14.19
N ILE A 77 -24.97 -14.58 13.12
CA ILE A 77 -25.69 -13.47 12.47
C ILE A 77 -27.16 -13.59 12.82
N TYR A 78 -27.76 -12.47 13.17
CA TYR A 78 -29.16 -12.36 13.48
C TYR A 78 -29.89 -11.49 12.44
N GLU A 79 -31.22 -11.55 12.48
CA GLU A 79 -32.05 -10.70 11.63
C GLU A 79 -31.74 -9.22 11.87
N ASN A 80 -31.66 -8.43 10.78
CA ASN A 80 -31.28 -7.02 10.77
C ASN A 80 -29.80 -6.70 11.06
N ASP A 81 -28.94 -7.70 11.25
CA ASP A 81 -27.51 -7.46 11.32
C ASP A 81 -26.97 -6.97 9.97
N ARG A 82 -26.05 -6.00 10.04
CA ARG A 82 -25.34 -5.47 8.85
C ARG A 82 -23.96 -6.12 8.71
N LEU A 83 -23.80 -6.95 7.70
CA LEU A 83 -22.53 -7.55 7.34
C LEU A 83 -21.78 -6.66 6.33
N THR A 84 -20.50 -6.41 6.57
CA THR A 84 -19.62 -5.67 5.67
C THR A 84 -18.33 -6.46 5.49
N ILE A 85 -17.91 -6.66 4.23
CA ILE A 85 -16.64 -7.29 3.90
C ILE A 85 -15.65 -6.19 3.51
N ARG A 86 -14.52 -6.15 4.18
CA ARG A 86 -13.41 -5.26 3.88
C ARG A 86 -12.27 -6.07 3.26
N TYR A 87 -12.02 -5.83 1.99
CA TYR A 87 -10.90 -6.45 1.27
C TYR A 87 -9.57 -5.78 1.67
N PRO A 88 -8.45 -6.52 1.66
CA PRO A 88 -7.13 -5.95 1.86
C PRO A 88 -6.76 -5.00 0.73
N GLU A 89 -5.78 -4.13 0.99
CA GLU A 89 -5.25 -3.23 -0.02
C GLU A 89 -4.64 -4.00 -1.19
N LYS A 90 -4.75 -3.39 -2.38
CA LYS A 90 -4.10 -3.94 -3.57
C LYS A 90 -2.59 -3.94 -3.40
N ILE A 91 -1.93 -4.97 -3.93
CA ILE A 91 -0.48 -5.02 -3.97
C ILE A 91 0.02 -4.09 -5.06
N THR A 92 0.95 -3.20 -4.71
CA THR A 92 1.63 -2.31 -5.65
C THR A 92 3.11 -2.66 -5.73
N VAL A 93 3.81 -2.15 -6.75
CA VAL A 93 5.27 -2.23 -6.86
C VAL A 93 5.94 -1.73 -5.58
N LYS A 94 5.48 -0.61 -5.03
CA LYS A 94 5.97 -0.04 -3.77
C LYS A 94 5.89 -1.02 -2.61
N LYS A 95 4.75 -1.71 -2.45
CA LYS A 95 4.55 -2.69 -1.38
C LYS A 95 5.46 -3.91 -1.55
N LEU A 96 5.62 -4.39 -2.79
CA LEU A 96 6.57 -5.45 -3.11
C LEU A 96 8.01 -5.04 -2.76
N LEU A 97 8.44 -3.84 -3.17
CA LEU A 97 9.78 -3.36 -2.90
C LEU A 97 10.04 -3.16 -1.40
N GLN A 98 9.07 -2.68 -0.64
CA GLN A 98 9.15 -2.58 0.82
C GLN A 98 9.40 -3.95 1.46
N GLN A 99 8.67 -4.99 1.01
CA GLN A 99 8.88 -6.35 1.52
C GLN A 99 10.25 -6.91 1.12
N LEU A 100 10.77 -6.54 -0.06
CA LEU A 100 12.10 -6.92 -0.53
C LEU A 100 13.23 -6.07 0.05
N GLU A 101 12.92 -5.10 0.92
CA GLU A 101 13.85 -4.11 1.48
C GLU A 101 14.64 -3.37 0.39
N LYS A 102 13.96 -3.05 -0.73
CA LYS A 102 14.54 -2.34 -1.88
C LYS A 102 13.94 -0.95 -2.02
N GLU A 103 14.81 0.01 -2.30
CA GLU A 103 14.40 1.39 -2.55
C GLU A 103 14.30 1.69 -4.04
N TYR A 104 13.12 2.15 -4.49
CA TYR A 104 12.88 2.57 -5.86
C TYR A 104 13.68 3.83 -6.23
N TRP A 105 13.80 4.76 -5.27
CA TRP A 105 14.49 6.02 -5.42
C TRP A 105 15.73 6.09 -4.52
N LEU A 106 16.84 6.61 -5.07
CA LEU A 106 17.86 7.24 -4.26
C LEU A 106 17.41 8.67 -3.96
N LYS A 107 17.32 9.03 -2.69
CA LYS A 107 16.83 10.36 -2.25
C LYS A 107 17.83 10.98 -1.30
N ILE A 108 17.94 12.32 -1.37
CA ILE A 108 18.54 13.14 -0.33
C ILE A 108 17.67 14.36 -0.10
N ASP A 109 17.58 14.81 1.14
CA ASP A 109 16.92 16.04 1.53
C ASP A 109 17.98 17.10 1.81
N VAL A 110 17.88 18.25 1.16
CA VAL A 110 18.78 19.38 1.33
C VAL A 110 17.99 20.66 1.57
N THR A 111 18.62 21.68 2.11
CA THR A 111 18.04 23.03 2.19
C THR A 111 18.72 23.91 1.17
N PHE A 112 17.96 24.59 0.32
CA PHE A 112 18.51 25.55 -0.66
C PHE A 112 17.91 26.94 -0.43
N ASN A 113 18.77 27.92 -0.17
CA ASN A 113 18.36 29.30 0.22
C ASN A 113 17.25 29.30 1.28
N GLY A 114 17.38 28.44 2.31
CA GLY A 114 16.42 28.30 3.40
C GLY A 114 15.16 27.48 3.07
N LYS A 115 14.99 26.97 1.84
CA LYS A 115 13.84 26.15 1.44
C LYS A 115 14.23 24.67 1.38
N PRO A 116 13.44 23.76 1.95
CA PRO A 116 13.70 22.31 1.84
C PRO A 116 13.44 21.83 0.42
N ILE A 117 14.33 20.98 -0.09
CA ILE A 117 14.26 20.33 -1.41
C ILE A 117 14.62 18.86 -1.25
N THR A 118 13.81 17.97 -1.81
CA THR A 118 14.14 16.55 -1.96
C THR A 118 14.62 16.27 -3.37
N LEU A 119 15.89 15.89 -3.50
CA LEU A 119 16.47 15.40 -4.76
C LEU A 119 16.26 13.89 -4.85
N LYS A 120 15.87 13.40 -6.04
CA LYS A 120 15.64 11.98 -6.27
C LYS A 120 16.17 11.51 -7.62
N GLN A 121 16.73 10.31 -7.64
CA GLN A 121 17.12 9.59 -8.86
C GLN A 121 16.53 8.18 -8.82
N GLN A 122 16.01 7.71 -9.94
CA GLN A 122 15.46 6.37 -10.02
C GLN A 122 16.57 5.33 -9.91
N ARG A 123 16.57 4.56 -8.82
CA ARG A 123 17.56 3.52 -8.53
C ARG A 123 17.20 2.19 -9.14
N LEU A 124 15.91 1.88 -9.23
CA LEU A 124 15.42 0.63 -9.79
C LEU A 124 14.53 0.89 -11.00
N VAL A 125 14.68 0.09 -12.04
CA VAL A 125 13.73 -0.03 -13.14
C VAL A 125 13.02 -1.35 -12.97
N ILE A 126 11.70 -1.31 -12.90
CA ILE A 126 10.86 -2.51 -12.79
C ILE A 126 10.06 -2.62 -14.08
N LYS A 127 10.09 -3.79 -14.69
CA LYS A 127 9.37 -4.08 -15.91
C LYS A 127 8.45 -5.28 -15.71
N ARG A 128 7.27 -5.20 -16.33
CA ARG A 128 6.39 -6.33 -16.58
C ARG A 128 6.31 -6.50 -18.09
N ASN A 129 6.88 -7.58 -18.61
CA ASN A 129 7.19 -7.73 -20.03
C ASN A 129 8.08 -6.55 -20.50
N GLU A 130 7.65 -5.78 -21.51
CA GLU A 130 8.37 -4.61 -22.02
C GLU A 130 7.93 -3.27 -21.36
N GLU A 131 6.89 -3.30 -20.55
CA GLU A 131 6.34 -2.11 -19.88
C GLU A 131 7.14 -1.77 -18.62
N THR A 132 7.60 -0.51 -18.50
CA THR A 132 8.19 0.00 -17.27
C THR A 132 7.10 0.43 -16.30
N LEU A 133 7.17 -0.10 -15.08
CA LEU A 133 6.22 0.16 -14.01
C LEU A 133 6.72 1.25 -13.08
N ASP A 134 5.81 2.09 -12.62
CA ASP A 134 6.06 3.01 -11.51
C ASP A 134 5.76 2.35 -10.15
N GLU A 135 6.07 3.07 -9.05
CA GLU A 135 5.93 2.52 -7.70
C GLU A 135 4.48 2.29 -7.27
N ASP A 136 3.52 2.98 -7.86
CA ASP A 136 2.09 2.89 -7.53
C ASP A 136 1.33 1.90 -8.43
N THR A 137 2.02 1.33 -9.43
CA THR A 137 1.41 0.33 -10.33
C THR A 137 0.94 -0.89 -9.56
N ILE A 138 -0.32 -1.27 -9.80
CA ILE A 138 -0.95 -2.45 -9.19
C ILE A 138 -0.38 -3.71 -9.81
N LEU A 139 0.03 -4.64 -8.96
CA LEU A 139 0.49 -5.96 -9.35
C LEU A 139 -0.65 -6.97 -9.29
N HIS A 140 -0.60 -7.96 -10.17
CA HIS A 140 -1.53 -9.08 -10.24
C HIS A 140 -0.83 -10.38 -9.81
N HIS A 141 -1.63 -11.30 -9.31
CA HIS A 141 -1.13 -12.62 -8.96
C HIS A 141 -0.50 -13.30 -10.17
N GLY A 142 0.72 -13.79 -10.01
CA GLY A 142 1.48 -14.43 -11.09
C GLY A 142 2.23 -13.46 -12.01
N ASP A 143 2.21 -12.15 -11.78
CA ASP A 143 2.98 -11.20 -12.59
C ASP A 143 4.46 -11.59 -12.65
N GLU A 144 5.04 -11.53 -13.84
CA GLU A 144 6.48 -11.72 -14.09
C GLU A 144 7.16 -10.36 -14.18
N LEU A 145 8.04 -10.09 -13.21
CA LEU A 145 8.70 -8.81 -13.06
C LEU A 145 10.20 -8.93 -13.21
N THR A 146 10.79 -8.02 -13.99
CA THR A 146 12.23 -7.84 -14.04
C THR A 146 12.62 -6.59 -13.27
N ILE A 147 13.46 -6.72 -12.25
CA ILE A 147 14.01 -5.60 -11.49
C ILE A 147 15.48 -5.43 -11.84
N VAL A 148 15.83 -4.26 -12.37
CA VAL A 148 17.19 -3.88 -12.76
C VAL A 148 17.63 -2.66 -11.96
N THR A 149 18.87 -2.68 -11.49
CA THR A 149 19.45 -1.52 -10.80
C THR A 149 20.05 -0.55 -11.81
N ASN A 150 19.61 0.70 -11.77
CA ASN A 150 20.22 1.78 -12.54
C ASN A 150 21.55 2.20 -11.95
N LYS A 151 22.47 2.62 -12.84
CA LYS A 151 23.65 3.36 -12.40
C LYS A 151 23.23 4.77 -12.01
N VAL A 152 23.20 5.05 -10.72
CA VAL A 152 22.95 6.39 -10.19
C VAL A 152 24.29 7.08 -9.92
N ARG A 153 24.38 8.38 -10.20
CA ARG A 153 25.54 9.19 -9.88
C ARG A 153 25.33 9.90 -8.53
N PRO A 154 26.40 10.33 -7.87
CA PRO A 154 26.28 11.22 -6.73
C PRO A 154 25.51 12.49 -7.12
N PHE A 155 24.70 13.01 -6.18
CA PHE A 155 24.10 14.32 -6.35
C PHE A 155 25.18 15.41 -6.28
N ILE A 156 25.03 16.43 -7.10
CA ILE A 156 25.92 17.59 -7.11
C ILE A 156 25.09 18.87 -6.88
N PHE A 157 25.77 19.94 -6.47
CA PHE A 157 25.11 21.20 -6.12
C PHE A 157 24.12 21.67 -7.22
N GLN A 158 24.52 21.64 -8.49
CA GLN A 158 23.65 22.12 -9.58
C GLN A 158 22.34 21.32 -9.75
N ASP A 159 22.19 20.13 -9.11
CA ASP A 159 20.96 19.34 -9.23
C ASP A 159 19.75 20.05 -8.57
N VAL A 160 20.00 20.98 -7.64
CA VAL A 160 18.94 21.79 -7.01
C VAL A 160 18.25 22.72 -8.00
N PHE A 161 18.92 23.13 -9.10
CA PHE A 161 18.35 24.06 -10.08
C PHE A 161 17.17 23.48 -10.87
N ARG A 162 16.96 22.17 -10.82
CA ARG A 162 15.77 21.56 -11.40
C ARG A 162 14.48 21.91 -10.64
N PHE A 163 14.64 22.43 -9.43
CA PHE A 163 13.52 22.69 -8.49
C PHE A 163 13.42 24.19 -8.13
N THR A 164 14.23 25.02 -8.74
CA THR A 164 14.29 26.46 -8.43
C THR A 164 14.58 27.27 -9.67
N ASP A 165 13.81 28.33 -9.86
CA ASP A 165 14.08 29.32 -10.90
C ASP A 165 15.03 30.38 -10.31
N ILE A 166 16.33 30.23 -10.60
CA ILE A 166 17.33 31.24 -10.26
C ILE A 166 17.81 31.91 -11.54
N GLU A 167 17.47 33.17 -11.69
CA GLU A 167 18.03 34.00 -12.77
C GLU A 167 19.38 34.58 -12.35
N LEU A 168 20.46 33.95 -12.81
CA LEU A 168 21.83 34.44 -12.61
C LEU A 168 22.27 35.44 -13.67
N ASN A 169 21.45 35.69 -14.71
CA ASN A 169 21.84 36.43 -15.91
C ASN A 169 22.03 37.96 -15.67
N ASN A 170 21.51 38.51 -14.61
CA ASN A 170 21.52 39.96 -14.32
C ASN A 170 22.26 40.35 -13.03
N VAL A 171 23.09 39.45 -12.49
CA VAL A 171 23.79 39.65 -11.21
C VAL A 171 25.25 40.05 -11.48
N LYS A 172 25.76 41.00 -10.70
CA LYS A 172 27.16 41.46 -10.80
C LYS A 172 28.18 40.41 -10.31
N GLY A 173 27.70 39.50 -9.46
CA GLY A 173 28.48 38.39 -8.93
C GLY A 173 27.61 37.51 -8.03
N TYR A 174 28.08 36.30 -7.75
CA TYR A 174 27.44 35.40 -6.79
C TYR A 174 28.50 34.58 -6.07
N GLU A 175 28.18 34.15 -4.89
CA GLU A 175 28.95 33.19 -4.10
C GLU A 175 28.13 31.93 -3.88
N VAL A 176 28.75 30.75 -4.06
CA VAL A 176 28.12 29.46 -3.86
C VAL A 176 28.64 28.89 -2.55
N LEU A 177 27.72 28.56 -1.65
CA LEU A 177 28.07 28.05 -0.32
C LEU A 177 27.43 26.69 -0.06
N ARG A 178 28.19 25.79 0.56
CA ARG A 178 27.71 24.54 1.13
C ARG A 178 28.04 24.50 2.63
N ASN A 179 27.03 24.41 3.47
CA ASN A 179 27.18 24.44 4.92
C ASN A 179 27.95 25.67 5.42
N GLY A 180 27.77 26.81 4.75
CA GLY A 180 28.43 28.08 5.05
C GLY A 180 29.88 28.17 4.58
N GLN A 181 30.39 27.21 3.80
CA GLN A 181 31.73 27.23 3.22
C GLN A 181 31.65 27.41 1.70
N PRO A 182 32.64 28.12 1.08
CA PRO A 182 32.69 28.24 -0.38
C PRO A 182 32.67 26.88 -1.06
N ALA A 183 31.85 26.79 -2.10
CA ALA A 183 31.62 25.56 -2.86
C ALA A 183 31.53 25.86 -4.37
N ASN A 184 31.40 24.81 -5.19
CA ASN A 184 31.14 24.97 -6.62
C ASN A 184 29.95 24.11 -7.06
N PHE A 185 29.40 24.40 -8.25
CA PHE A 185 28.20 23.74 -8.78
C PHE A 185 28.38 22.25 -9.03
N HIS A 186 29.59 21.77 -9.23
CA HIS A 186 29.90 20.35 -9.47
C HIS A 186 30.29 19.61 -8.20
N GLU A 187 30.31 20.31 -7.06
CA GLU A 187 30.62 19.67 -5.79
C GLU A 187 29.53 18.69 -5.41
N GLN A 188 29.96 17.50 -4.95
CA GLN A 188 29.06 16.47 -4.47
C GLN A 188 28.37 16.93 -3.18
N ILE A 189 27.06 16.74 -3.13
CA ILE A 189 26.22 17.03 -1.97
C ILE A 189 25.64 15.76 -1.37
N THR A 190 25.31 15.84 -0.10
CA THR A 190 24.80 14.73 0.69
C THR A 190 23.52 15.14 1.45
N ASP A 191 22.87 14.14 2.02
CA ASP A 191 21.66 14.36 2.81
C ASP A 191 21.93 15.33 3.97
N GLY A 192 21.00 16.27 4.20
CA GLY A 192 21.08 17.29 5.25
C GLY A 192 21.92 18.51 4.88
N ASP A 193 22.55 18.61 3.71
CA ASP A 193 23.35 19.78 3.34
C ASP A 193 22.53 21.06 3.22
N LYS A 194 23.13 22.16 3.65
CA LYS A 194 22.61 23.51 3.46
C LYS A 194 23.35 24.17 2.30
N LEU A 195 22.61 24.50 1.25
CA LEU A 195 23.13 25.03 0.01
C LEU A 195 22.62 26.46 -0.14
N GLU A 196 23.49 27.37 -0.52
CA GLU A 196 23.14 28.78 -0.67
C GLU A 196 23.81 29.39 -1.89
N ILE A 197 23.11 30.30 -2.55
CA ILE A 197 23.67 31.24 -3.53
C ILE A 197 23.41 32.63 -3.01
N VAL A 198 24.47 33.34 -2.70
CA VAL A 198 24.44 34.73 -2.25
C VAL A 198 24.75 35.62 -3.44
N LEU A 199 23.80 36.44 -3.83
CA LEU A 199 23.93 37.41 -4.92
C LEU A 199 24.66 38.68 -4.42
N GLN A 200 25.60 39.24 -5.22
CA GLN A 200 26.35 40.46 -4.92
C GLN A 200 25.85 41.61 -5.77
#